data_052798cd8c4b106b74b55b8de9353e7d
#
_entry.id   052798cd8c4b106b74b55b8de9353e7d
#
_cell.length_a   1.000
_cell.length_b   1.000
_cell.length_c   1.000
_cell.angle_alpha   90.00
_cell.angle_beta   90.00
_cell.angle_gamma   90.00
#
_symmetry.space_group_name_H-M   'P 1'
#
loop_
_entity.id
_entity.type
_entity.pdbx_description
1 polymer ?
#
loop_
_entity_poly.entity_id
_entity_poly.type
_entity_poly.pdbx_seq_one_letter_code
_entity_poly.pdbx_strand_id
1 'polypeptide(L)'
;MRLYYGFVTATTVLAGLCLAHGTYNELKLSWTLNDFPWTLRDAGLLAMGFFAWGFNQIFSDWCDRKEDAINAPHRPMVTGALSPLPAFAVSAAGLAAIAVAGYLMSPWTLAFLALGGVLNIAYSFLKRVPVLNCLVYACAISCCALFSIAGVGNRCPTPGEFGFVAVWILPVHFLMCHNSYYKDVKGDRAAGVRTLQTSYHKYVAELVSIAFVGLAIFAAGIMHGEGPLKKALVILILAIAVAFQCSVEKMKYHRATCFNCQLCVLLLHVRFFAMTWPYAIASLIAIPLLFLWYNDEKE
;
A
#
# COMPACT_ATOMS: atom_id res chain seq x y z
N MET A 1 12.63 10.37 0.42
CA MET A 1 11.70 9.48 -0.26
C MET A 1 11.70 8.15 0.47
N ARG A 2 10.55 7.65 0.93
CA ARG A 2 10.48 6.38 1.68
C ARG A 2 10.29 5.24 0.69
N LEU A 3 11.39 4.74 0.11
CA LEU A 3 11.38 3.76 -0.97
C LEU A 3 10.67 2.44 -0.61
N TYR A 4 10.64 2.06 0.66
CA TYR A 4 9.96 0.84 1.09
C TYR A 4 8.44 0.84 0.80
N TYR A 5 7.79 1.99 0.83
CA TYR A 5 6.40 2.11 0.38
C TYR A 5 6.26 1.96 -1.14
N GLY A 6 7.29 2.29 -1.91
CA GLY A 6 7.31 2.04 -3.34
C GLY A 6 7.14 0.57 -3.68
N PHE A 7 7.70 -0.34 -2.88
CA PHE A 7 7.48 -1.78 -3.04
C PHE A 7 6.02 -2.18 -2.82
N VAL A 8 5.33 -1.55 -1.86
CA VAL A 8 3.91 -1.83 -1.60
C VAL A 8 3.03 -1.36 -2.76
N THR A 9 3.26 -0.14 -3.24
CA THR A 9 2.48 0.39 -4.37
C THR A 9 2.78 -0.34 -5.68
N ALA A 10 4.03 -0.69 -5.93
CA ALA A 10 4.40 -1.52 -7.07
C ALA A 10 3.81 -2.94 -6.99
N THR A 11 3.70 -3.54 -5.79
CA THR A 11 2.96 -4.79 -5.60
C THR A 11 1.50 -4.66 -6.01
N THR A 12 0.88 -3.52 -5.71
CA THR A 12 -0.51 -3.24 -6.11
C THR A 12 -0.65 -3.10 -7.62
N VAL A 13 0.32 -2.42 -8.26
CA VAL A 13 0.41 -2.35 -9.74
C VAL A 13 0.55 -3.75 -10.32
N LEU A 14 1.46 -4.55 -9.77
CA LEU A 14 1.71 -5.91 -10.24
C LEU A 14 0.46 -6.79 -10.16
N ALA A 15 -0.34 -6.66 -9.09
CA ALA A 15 -1.63 -7.32 -8.97
C ALA A 15 -2.60 -6.90 -10.11
N GLY A 16 -2.63 -5.61 -10.45
CA GLY A 16 -3.42 -5.11 -11.58
C GLY A 16 -2.91 -5.62 -12.93
N LEU A 17 -1.59 -5.72 -13.13
CA LEU A 17 -1.00 -6.32 -14.34
C LEU A 17 -1.42 -7.78 -14.49
N CYS A 18 -1.36 -8.57 -13.40
CA CYS A 18 -1.82 -9.96 -13.40
C CYS A 18 -3.29 -10.09 -13.79
N LEU A 19 -4.15 -9.18 -13.28
CA LEU A 19 -5.57 -9.15 -13.67
C LEU A 19 -5.74 -8.82 -15.16
N ALA A 20 -5.03 -7.81 -15.64
CA ALA A 20 -5.13 -7.35 -17.04
C ALA A 20 -4.68 -8.42 -18.04
N HIS A 21 -3.67 -9.20 -17.69
CA HIS A 21 -3.17 -10.31 -18.52
C HIS A 21 -3.95 -11.62 -18.33
N GLY A 22 -5.01 -11.64 -17.50
CA GLY A 22 -5.85 -12.82 -17.28
C GLY A 22 -5.16 -13.97 -16.54
N THR A 23 -4.04 -13.70 -15.88
CA THR A 23 -3.14 -14.72 -15.33
C THR A 23 -3.42 -15.11 -13.88
N TYR A 24 -4.50 -14.58 -13.31
CA TYR A 24 -4.83 -14.74 -11.89
C TYR A 24 -5.37 -16.13 -11.50
N ASN A 25 -5.76 -16.98 -12.48
CA ASN A 25 -6.40 -18.26 -12.19
C ASN A 25 -5.48 -19.47 -12.20
N GLU A 26 -4.23 -19.35 -12.63
CA GLU A 26 -3.36 -20.50 -12.80
C GLU A 26 -2.30 -20.60 -11.70
N LEU A 27 -2.46 -21.61 -10.82
CA LEU A 27 -1.43 -22.08 -9.92
C LEU A 27 -0.48 -23.00 -10.68
N LYS A 28 0.13 -22.54 -11.74
CA LYS A 28 1.33 -23.17 -12.26
C LYS A 28 2.48 -22.70 -11.39
N LEU A 29 2.98 -23.56 -10.53
CA LEU A 29 4.29 -23.43 -9.88
C LEU A 29 5.39 -23.57 -10.95
N SER A 30 5.32 -22.80 -12.03
CA SER A 30 6.39 -22.73 -12.98
C SER A 30 7.44 -21.80 -12.41
N TRP A 31 8.58 -22.34 -12.11
CA TRP A 31 9.75 -21.61 -11.59
C TRP A 31 10.40 -20.73 -12.68
N THR A 32 9.77 -20.60 -13.83
CA THR A 32 10.30 -19.84 -14.96
C THR A 32 9.58 -18.51 -15.07
N LEU A 33 10.33 -17.41 -15.00
CA LEU A 33 9.88 -16.05 -15.31
C LEU A 33 9.32 -15.92 -16.75
N ASN A 34 9.46 -16.96 -17.56
CA ASN A 34 9.10 -16.98 -18.98
C ASN A 34 7.60 -17.06 -19.25
N ASP A 35 6.78 -17.37 -18.23
CA ASP A 35 5.35 -17.58 -18.43
C ASP A 35 4.51 -16.29 -18.30
N PHE A 36 5.10 -15.21 -17.79
CA PHE A 36 4.43 -13.90 -17.77
C PHE A 36 4.82 -13.10 -19.02
N PRO A 37 3.86 -12.59 -19.77
CA PRO A 37 4.13 -11.84 -21.00
C PRO A 37 4.63 -10.42 -20.70
N TRP A 38 5.75 -10.30 -19.98
CA TRP A 38 6.34 -9.02 -19.63
C TRP A 38 6.64 -8.18 -20.85
N THR A 39 6.13 -6.96 -20.87
CA THR A 39 6.42 -5.96 -21.88
C THR A 39 7.14 -4.76 -21.26
N LEU A 40 7.76 -3.95 -22.10
CA LEU A 40 8.34 -2.67 -21.64
C LEU A 40 7.25 -1.76 -21.05
N ARG A 41 6.02 -1.89 -21.51
CA ARG A 41 4.87 -1.17 -20.99
C ARG A 41 4.57 -1.57 -19.55
N ASP A 42 4.59 -2.87 -19.24
CA ASP A 42 4.38 -3.37 -17.87
C ASP A 42 5.47 -2.88 -16.92
N ALA A 43 6.73 -2.91 -17.37
CA ALA A 43 7.86 -2.36 -16.62
C ALA A 43 7.69 -0.86 -16.35
N GLY A 44 7.21 -0.11 -17.33
CA GLY A 44 6.89 1.32 -17.18
C GLY A 44 5.78 1.58 -16.17
N LEU A 45 4.69 0.80 -16.23
CA LEU A 45 3.59 0.88 -15.26
C LEU A 45 4.06 0.55 -13.84
N LEU A 46 4.89 -0.50 -13.70
CA LEU A 46 5.47 -0.89 -12.42
C LEU A 46 6.36 0.23 -11.83
N ALA A 47 7.23 0.82 -12.67
CA ALA A 47 8.08 1.94 -12.28
C ALA A 47 7.24 3.17 -11.86
N MET A 48 6.19 3.51 -12.61
CA MET A 48 5.29 4.60 -12.24
C MET A 48 4.66 4.37 -10.85
N GLY A 49 4.15 3.17 -10.58
CA GLY A 49 3.59 2.84 -9.27
C GLY A 49 4.63 2.88 -8.15
N PHE A 50 5.85 2.43 -8.42
CA PHE A 50 6.93 2.46 -7.45
C PHE A 50 7.29 3.90 -7.04
N PHE A 51 7.38 4.82 -7.99
CA PHE A 51 7.79 6.21 -7.73
C PHE A 51 6.63 7.13 -7.34
N ALA A 52 5.40 6.87 -7.80
CA ALA A 52 4.23 7.74 -7.54
C ALA A 52 4.02 8.00 -6.05
N TRP A 53 4.11 6.95 -5.22
CA TRP A 53 4.01 7.10 -3.78
C TRP A 53 5.09 8.02 -3.21
N GLY A 54 6.34 7.79 -3.62
CA GLY A 54 7.46 8.54 -3.09
C GLY A 54 7.36 10.05 -3.34
N PHE A 55 6.91 10.46 -4.53
CA PHE A 55 6.67 11.86 -4.84
C PHE A 55 5.47 12.42 -4.08
N ASN A 56 4.39 11.67 -3.99
CA ASN A 56 3.17 12.11 -3.32
C ASN A 56 3.33 12.18 -1.79
N GLN A 57 4.20 11.34 -1.19
CA GLN A 57 4.49 11.30 0.24
C GLN A 57 5.05 12.62 0.78
N ILE A 58 5.70 13.42 -0.06
CA ILE A 58 6.28 14.72 0.34
C ILE A 58 5.22 15.66 0.91
N PHE A 59 4.04 15.69 0.30
CA PHE A 59 2.92 16.50 0.79
C PHE A 59 2.40 16.00 2.13
N SER A 60 2.23 14.68 2.28
CA SER A 60 1.79 14.08 3.54
C SER A 60 2.79 14.33 4.67
N ASP A 61 4.10 14.19 4.40
CA ASP A 61 5.16 14.47 5.38
C ASP A 61 5.15 15.94 5.84
N TRP A 62 4.79 16.86 4.95
CA TRP A 62 4.64 18.26 5.32
C TRP A 62 3.41 18.50 6.20
N CYS A 63 2.28 17.86 5.90
CA CYS A 63 1.06 17.96 6.70
C CYS A 63 1.26 17.38 8.11
N ASP A 64 2.03 16.31 8.22
CA ASP A 64 2.20 15.49 9.42
C ASP A 64 3.33 15.95 10.35
N ARG A 65 4.00 17.07 10.07
CA ARG A 65 5.19 17.53 10.82
C ARG A 65 5.01 17.62 12.32
N LYS A 66 3.80 17.98 12.80
CA LYS A 66 3.52 18.10 14.23
C LYS A 66 3.47 16.74 14.91
N GLU A 67 2.80 15.79 14.29
CA GLU A 67 2.69 14.40 14.75
C GLU A 67 4.05 13.71 14.65
N ASP A 68 4.75 13.96 13.56
CA ASP A 68 6.06 13.39 13.27
C ASP A 68 7.15 13.90 14.22
N ALA A 69 7.02 15.11 14.77
CA ALA A 69 7.94 15.60 15.79
C ALA A 69 7.96 14.70 17.04
N ILE A 70 6.91 13.94 17.30
CA ILE A 70 6.79 12.99 18.41
C ILE A 70 7.04 11.56 17.96
N ASN A 71 6.41 11.14 16.84
CA ASN A 71 6.45 9.75 16.36
C ASN A 71 7.75 9.41 15.63
N ALA A 72 8.34 10.39 14.92
CA ALA A 72 9.51 10.20 14.06
C ALA A 72 10.34 11.49 13.97
N PRO A 73 10.96 11.96 15.09
CA PRO A 73 11.62 13.26 15.20
C PRO A 73 12.83 13.43 14.29
N HIS A 74 13.40 12.33 13.79
CA HIS A 74 14.55 12.31 12.88
C HIS A 74 14.17 12.61 11.41
N ARG A 75 12.88 12.73 11.08
CA ARG A 75 12.46 13.00 9.70
C ARG A 75 13.02 14.32 9.16
N PRO A 76 13.53 14.36 7.90
CA PRO A 76 14.21 15.53 7.35
C PRO A 76 13.38 16.82 7.36
N MET A 77 12.05 16.73 7.20
CA MET A 77 11.18 17.92 7.29
C MET A 77 10.92 18.37 8.73
N VAL A 78 11.03 17.46 9.70
CA VAL A 78 10.92 17.78 11.13
C VAL A 78 12.20 18.44 11.62
N THR A 79 13.35 17.89 11.25
CA THR A 79 14.68 18.40 11.64
C THR A 79 15.08 19.68 10.89
N GLY A 80 14.35 20.06 9.82
CA GLY A 80 14.73 21.16 8.96
C GLY A 80 15.81 20.85 7.93
N ALA A 81 16.30 19.59 7.88
CA ALA A 81 17.29 19.16 6.90
C ALA A 81 16.78 19.16 5.46
N LEU A 82 15.46 19.15 5.27
CA LEU A 82 14.79 19.26 3.98
C LEU A 82 13.83 20.45 3.99
N SER A 83 14.12 21.45 3.17
CA SER A 83 13.21 22.59 2.95
C SER A 83 11.96 22.16 2.17
N PRO A 84 10.74 22.57 2.58
CA PRO A 84 9.50 22.19 1.90
C PRO A 84 9.45 22.61 0.43
N LEU A 85 9.86 23.84 0.07
CA LEU A 85 9.70 24.36 -1.28
C LEU A 85 10.47 23.56 -2.35
N PRO A 86 11.77 23.28 -2.22
CA PRO A 86 12.48 22.41 -3.15
C PRO A 86 11.90 20.99 -3.20
N ALA A 87 11.47 20.46 -2.04
CA ALA A 87 10.86 19.14 -1.97
C ALA A 87 9.54 19.08 -2.77
N PHE A 88 8.69 20.10 -2.65
CA PHE A 88 7.46 20.22 -3.45
C PHE A 88 7.75 20.37 -4.95
N ALA A 89 8.78 21.13 -5.34
CA ALA A 89 9.15 21.29 -6.74
C ALA A 89 9.56 19.92 -7.36
N VAL A 90 10.37 19.14 -6.66
CA VAL A 90 10.77 17.80 -7.08
C VAL A 90 9.55 16.86 -7.14
N SER A 91 8.67 16.92 -6.13
CA SER A 91 7.43 16.14 -6.10
C SER A 91 6.54 16.46 -7.30
N ALA A 92 6.29 17.75 -7.55
CA ALA A 92 5.45 18.18 -8.65
C ALA A 92 6.02 17.80 -10.02
N ALA A 93 7.35 17.94 -10.21
CA ALA A 93 8.02 17.53 -11.44
C ALA A 93 7.92 16.02 -11.65
N GLY A 94 8.15 15.22 -10.60
CA GLY A 94 8.03 13.76 -10.66
C GLY A 94 6.60 13.30 -10.95
N LEU A 95 5.61 13.88 -10.29
CA LEU A 95 4.19 13.58 -10.54
C LEU A 95 3.74 14.01 -11.93
N ALA A 96 4.22 15.15 -12.43
CA ALA A 96 3.95 15.60 -13.80
C ALA A 96 4.56 14.62 -14.83
N ALA A 97 5.79 14.16 -14.62
CA ALA A 97 6.40 13.16 -15.48
C ALA A 97 5.61 11.85 -15.52
N ILE A 98 5.17 11.37 -14.34
CA ILE A 98 4.31 10.18 -14.23
C ILE A 98 2.96 10.41 -14.93
N ALA A 99 2.35 11.58 -14.77
CA ALA A 99 1.08 11.92 -15.44
C ALA A 99 1.21 11.92 -16.96
N VAL A 100 2.30 12.52 -17.49
CA VAL A 100 2.59 12.50 -18.94
C VAL A 100 2.81 11.07 -19.44
N ALA A 101 3.65 10.28 -18.75
CA ALA A 101 3.86 8.89 -19.10
C ALA A 101 2.54 8.07 -19.05
N GLY A 102 1.71 8.29 -18.04
CA GLY A 102 0.40 7.67 -17.92
C GLY A 102 -0.54 8.03 -19.06
N TYR A 103 -0.59 9.30 -19.45
CA TYR A 103 -1.39 9.77 -20.59
C TYR A 103 -0.94 9.14 -21.91
N LEU A 104 0.37 9.07 -22.14
CA LEU A 104 0.94 8.43 -23.34
C LEU A 104 0.62 6.93 -23.41
N MET A 105 0.42 6.28 -22.26
CA MET A 105 -0.01 4.89 -22.22
C MET A 105 -1.53 4.75 -22.49
N SER A 106 -2.35 5.52 -21.78
CA SER A 106 -3.81 5.53 -21.93
C SER A 106 -4.41 6.72 -21.18
N PRO A 107 -5.45 7.39 -21.73
CA PRO A 107 -6.22 8.39 -20.99
C PRO A 107 -6.81 7.84 -19.69
N TRP A 108 -7.19 6.57 -19.67
CA TRP A 108 -7.71 5.89 -18.48
C TRP A 108 -6.62 5.69 -17.41
N THR A 109 -5.37 5.42 -17.83
CA THR A 109 -4.22 5.37 -16.90
C THR A 109 -4.06 6.70 -16.20
N LEU A 110 -4.08 7.82 -16.94
CA LEU A 110 -4.01 9.16 -16.34
C LEU A 110 -5.19 9.41 -15.41
N ALA A 111 -6.42 9.02 -15.81
CA ALA A 111 -7.61 9.23 -14.99
C ALA A 111 -7.49 8.55 -13.60
N PHE A 112 -7.02 7.30 -13.53
CA PHE A 112 -6.84 6.59 -12.26
C PHE A 112 -5.62 7.08 -11.48
N LEU A 113 -4.54 7.49 -12.13
CA LEU A 113 -3.42 8.17 -11.47
C LEU A 113 -3.87 9.49 -10.83
N ALA A 114 -4.63 10.30 -11.54
CA ALA A 114 -5.16 11.56 -11.03
C ALA A 114 -6.14 11.33 -9.86
N LEU A 115 -7.05 10.35 -10.00
CA LEU A 115 -7.98 9.97 -8.93
C LEU A 115 -7.22 9.53 -7.67
N GLY A 116 -6.22 8.66 -7.82
CA GLY A 116 -5.36 8.22 -6.71
C GLY A 116 -4.63 9.39 -6.04
N GLY A 117 -4.11 10.32 -6.83
CA GLY A 117 -3.47 11.55 -6.33
C GLY A 117 -4.43 12.43 -5.54
N VAL A 118 -5.63 12.70 -6.07
CA VAL A 118 -6.67 13.49 -5.40
C VAL A 118 -7.10 12.81 -4.09
N LEU A 119 -7.32 11.51 -4.10
CA LEU A 119 -7.70 10.75 -2.90
C LEU A 119 -6.58 10.78 -1.84
N ASN A 120 -5.31 10.71 -2.26
CA ASN A 120 -4.20 10.80 -1.31
C ASN A 120 -4.03 12.20 -0.71
N ILE A 121 -4.29 13.25 -1.47
CA ILE A 121 -4.38 14.62 -0.93
C ILE A 121 -5.55 14.71 0.06
N ALA A 122 -6.72 14.21 -0.32
CA ALA A 122 -7.90 14.17 0.55
C ALA A 122 -7.62 13.39 1.85
N TYR A 123 -6.88 12.29 1.79
CA TYR A 123 -6.45 11.52 2.95
C TYR A 123 -5.71 12.39 3.97
N SER A 124 -4.81 13.27 3.53
CA SER A 124 -4.05 14.16 4.44
C SER A 124 -4.96 15.06 5.30
N PHE A 125 -6.15 15.39 4.81
CA PHE A 125 -7.15 16.16 5.56
C PHE A 125 -8.13 15.27 6.34
N LEU A 126 -8.50 14.13 5.75
CA LEU A 126 -9.49 13.20 6.31
C LEU A 126 -8.90 12.20 7.30
N LYS A 127 -7.58 12.15 7.47
CA LYS A 127 -6.93 11.23 8.41
C LYS A 127 -7.40 11.39 9.86
N ARG A 128 -8.03 12.52 10.20
CA ARG A 128 -8.62 12.83 11.51
C ARG A 128 -10.05 12.32 11.69
N VAL A 129 -10.60 11.65 10.69
CA VAL A 129 -11.94 11.06 10.75
C VAL A 129 -11.80 9.54 10.86
N PRO A 130 -12.15 8.93 12.01
CA PRO A 130 -12.04 7.49 12.21
C PRO A 130 -12.73 6.69 11.12
N VAL A 131 -12.15 5.56 10.71
CA VAL A 131 -12.58 4.68 9.61
C VAL A 131 -12.39 5.31 8.22
N LEU A 132 -12.89 6.55 8.01
CA LEU A 132 -12.79 7.23 6.72
C LEU A 132 -11.33 7.45 6.29
N ASN A 133 -10.43 7.69 7.25
CA ASN A 133 -9.00 7.78 7.01
C ASN A 133 -8.45 6.52 6.31
N CYS A 134 -8.72 5.34 6.86
CA CYS A 134 -8.26 4.07 6.27
C CYS A 134 -8.94 3.79 4.93
N LEU A 135 -10.23 4.14 4.80
CA LEU A 135 -10.97 3.91 3.57
C LEU A 135 -10.45 4.77 2.42
N VAL A 136 -10.25 6.08 2.64
CA VAL A 136 -9.73 6.98 1.60
C VAL A 136 -8.30 6.60 1.21
N TYR A 137 -7.45 6.24 2.17
CA TYR A 137 -6.12 5.70 1.90
C TYR A 137 -6.19 4.45 1.02
N ALA A 138 -7.02 3.47 1.41
CA ALA A 138 -7.17 2.22 0.67
C ALA A 138 -7.69 2.46 -0.76
N CYS A 139 -8.65 3.36 -0.94
CA CYS A 139 -9.12 3.77 -2.27
C CYS A 139 -8.00 4.40 -3.10
N ALA A 140 -7.21 5.31 -2.51
CA ALA A 140 -6.11 5.97 -3.20
C ALA A 140 -5.07 4.97 -3.71
N ILE A 141 -4.65 4.01 -2.88
CA ILE A 141 -3.67 2.99 -3.28
C ILE A 141 -4.27 1.98 -4.26
N SER A 142 -5.56 1.65 -4.11
CA SER A 142 -6.25 0.75 -5.05
C SER A 142 -6.28 1.28 -6.48
N CYS A 143 -6.22 2.61 -6.66
CA CYS A 143 -6.04 3.22 -7.97
C CYS A 143 -4.76 2.76 -8.67
N CYS A 144 -3.73 2.30 -7.93
CA CYS A 144 -2.51 1.75 -8.52
C CYS A 144 -2.78 0.46 -9.31
N ALA A 145 -3.71 -0.39 -8.87
CA ALA A 145 -4.15 -1.54 -9.66
C ALA A 145 -4.99 -1.11 -10.87
N LEU A 146 -5.90 -0.16 -10.67
CA LEU A 146 -6.79 0.30 -11.74
C LEU A 146 -6.03 0.99 -12.87
N PHE A 147 -5.03 1.84 -12.56
CA PHE A 147 -4.25 2.48 -13.62
C PHE A 147 -3.40 1.48 -14.39
N SER A 148 -2.90 0.42 -13.75
CA SER A 148 -2.12 -0.61 -14.44
C SER A 148 -2.98 -1.46 -15.35
N ILE A 149 -4.18 -1.86 -14.91
CA ILE A 149 -5.18 -2.54 -15.78
C ILE A 149 -5.51 -1.68 -16.99
N ALA A 150 -5.79 -0.40 -16.75
CA ALA A 150 -6.08 0.56 -17.81
C ALA A 150 -4.91 0.77 -18.77
N GLY A 151 -3.69 0.77 -18.22
CA GLY A 151 -2.45 0.93 -18.98
C GLY A 151 -2.19 -0.24 -19.93
N VAL A 152 -2.40 -1.47 -19.49
CA VAL A 152 -2.27 -2.67 -20.34
C VAL A 152 -3.33 -2.70 -21.43
N GLY A 153 -4.58 -2.57 -21.02
CA GLY A 153 -5.75 -2.75 -21.92
C GLY A 153 -6.08 -1.55 -22.79
N ASN A 154 -5.51 -0.37 -22.54
CA ASN A 154 -5.92 0.92 -23.11
C ASN A 154 -7.45 1.13 -23.05
N ARG A 155 -8.06 0.73 -21.94
CA ARG A 155 -9.50 0.76 -21.69
C ARG A 155 -9.81 1.03 -20.23
N CYS A 156 -11.06 1.39 -19.95
CA CYS A 156 -11.56 1.36 -18.57
C CYS A 156 -11.55 -0.10 -18.06
N PRO A 157 -11.17 -0.32 -16.80
CA PRO A 157 -11.31 -1.63 -16.16
C PRO A 157 -12.75 -2.15 -16.25
N THR A 158 -12.91 -3.45 -16.40
CA THR A 158 -14.22 -4.12 -16.42
C THR A 158 -14.88 -4.14 -15.04
N PRO A 159 -16.19 -4.33 -14.92
CA PRO A 159 -16.86 -4.51 -13.63
C PRO A 159 -16.26 -5.64 -12.79
N GLY A 160 -15.80 -6.73 -13.41
CA GLY A 160 -15.14 -7.84 -12.70
C GLY A 160 -13.77 -7.43 -12.12
N GLU A 161 -12.98 -6.66 -12.88
CA GLU A 161 -11.69 -6.12 -12.39
C GLU A 161 -11.91 -5.10 -11.26
N PHE A 162 -12.90 -4.22 -11.38
CA PHE A 162 -13.31 -3.33 -10.28
C PHE A 162 -13.75 -4.12 -9.05
N GLY A 163 -14.58 -5.15 -9.25
CA GLY A 163 -15.03 -6.05 -8.19
C GLY A 163 -13.85 -6.69 -7.46
N PHE A 164 -12.86 -7.21 -8.18
CA PHE A 164 -11.67 -7.81 -7.57
C PHE A 164 -10.87 -6.78 -6.76
N VAL A 165 -10.65 -5.58 -7.32
CA VAL A 165 -9.95 -4.51 -6.60
C VAL A 165 -10.70 -4.13 -5.32
N ALA A 166 -12.03 -4.02 -5.37
CA ALA A 166 -12.86 -3.68 -4.23
C ALA A 166 -12.89 -4.78 -3.14
N VAL A 167 -12.84 -6.06 -3.52
CA VAL A 167 -12.98 -7.19 -2.58
C VAL A 167 -11.65 -7.68 -2.04
N TRP A 168 -10.55 -7.47 -2.75
CA TRP A 168 -9.24 -7.98 -2.35
C TRP A 168 -8.23 -6.87 -2.07
N ILE A 169 -7.96 -6.01 -3.04
CA ILE A 169 -6.88 -5.02 -2.94
C ILE A 169 -7.22 -3.94 -1.91
N LEU A 170 -8.42 -3.39 -1.97
CA LEU A 170 -8.87 -2.34 -1.05
C LEU A 170 -8.87 -2.80 0.41
N PRO A 171 -9.43 -3.98 0.79
CA PRO A 171 -9.38 -4.46 2.17
C PRO A 171 -7.96 -4.68 2.69
N VAL A 172 -7.03 -5.18 1.86
CA VAL A 172 -5.62 -5.34 2.26
C VAL A 172 -4.99 -3.99 2.61
N HIS A 173 -5.21 -2.96 1.78
CA HIS A 173 -4.71 -1.62 2.05
C HIS A 173 -5.40 -0.94 3.21
N PHE A 174 -6.69 -1.20 3.41
CA PHE A 174 -7.39 -0.73 4.61
C PHE A 174 -6.76 -1.31 5.88
N LEU A 175 -6.52 -2.62 5.91
CA LEU A 175 -5.87 -3.30 7.03
C LEU A 175 -4.46 -2.75 7.27
N MET A 176 -3.69 -2.52 6.20
CA MET A 176 -2.36 -1.93 6.31
C MET A 176 -2.41 -0.53 6.93
N CYS A 177 -3.32 0.32 6.48
CA CYS A 177 -3.50 1.66 7.02
C CYS A 177 -3.93 1.61 8.50
N HIS A 178 -4.92 0.78 8.80
CA HIS A 178 -5.42 0.56 10.16
C HIS A 178 -4.29 0.10 11.11
N ASN A 179 -3.51 -0.88 10.71
CA ASN A 179 -2.36 -1.36 11.47
C ASN A 179 -1.30 -0.26 11.69
N SER A 180 -1.11 0.60 10.70
CA SER A 180 -0.15 1.70 10.80
C SER A 180 -0.47 2.66 11.94
N TYR A 181 -1.75 2.92 12.22
CA TYR A 181 -2.15 3.85 13.27
C TYR A 181 -1.82 3.37 14.69
N TYR A 182 -1.63 2.09 14.93
CA TYR A 182 -1.23 1.60 16.27
C TYR A 182 0.14 2.11 16.71
N LYS A 183 1.09 2.28 15.78
CA LYS A 183 2.41 2.82 16.09
C LYS A 183 2.40 4.34 16.25
N ASP A 184 1.40 5.02 15.68
CA ASP A 184 1.30 6.48 15.65
C ASP A 184 0.49 7.05 16.84
N VAL A 185 -0.14 6.20 17.67
CA VAL A 185 -1.06 6.58 18.75
C VAL A 185 -0.49 7.68 19.67
N LYS A 186 0.81 7.64 19.99
CA LYS A 186 1.42 8.60 20.91
C LYS A 186 1.42 10.03 20.34
N GLY A 187 1.90 10.21 19.12
CA GLY A 187 1.96 11.50 18.46
C GLY A 187 0.58 11.99 18.03
N ASP A 188 -0.25 11.09 17.51
CA ASP A 188 -1.62 11.40 17.11
C ASP A 188 -2.45 11.92 18.29
N ARG A 189 -2.34 11.27 19.47
CA ARG A 189 -3.02 11.73 20.69
C ARG A 189 -2.51 13.08 21.15
N ALA A 190 -1.20 13.31 21.13
CA ALA A 190 -0.61 14.59 21.52
C ALA A 190 -0.96 15.71 20.54
N ALA A 191 -1.12 15.42 19.25
CA ALA A 191 -1.53 16.37 18.23
C ALA A 191 -3.06 16.52 18.08
N GLY A 192 -3.85 15.79 18.89
CA GLY A 192 -5.31 15.84 18.83
C GLY A 192 -5.90 15.18 17.57
N VAL A 193 -5.16 14.27 16.94
CA VAL A 193 -5.63 13.52 15.77
C VAL A 193 -6.58 12.42 16.22
N ARG A 194 -7.78 12.40 15.64
CA ARG A 194 -8.84 11.45 15.98
C ARG A 194 -8.79 10.26 15.02
N THR A 195 -8.22 9.17 15.48
CA THR A 195 -8.26 7.86 14.81
C THR A 195 -9.09 6.88 15.64
N LEU A 196 -9.34 5.68 15.15
CA LEU A 196 -9.98 4.63 15.97
C LEU A 196 -9.16 4.35 17.23
N GLN A 197 -7.83 4.30 17.10
CA GLN A 197 -6.89 3.98 18.16
C GLN A 197 -6.76 5.10 19.21
N THR A 198 -7.02 6.36 18.84
CA THR A 198 -6.93 7.50 19.77
C THR A 198 -8.27 7.89 20.38
N SER A 199 -9.38 7.62 19.67
CA SER A 199 -10.72 8.12 20.02
C SER A 199 -11.57 7.10 20.77
N TYR A 200 -11.29 5.81 20.62
CA TYR A 200 -12.09 4.73 21.18
C TYR A 200 -11.24 3.80 22.03
N HIS A 201 -11.91 3.00 22.85
CA HIS A 201 -11.24 1.95 23.60
C HIS A 201 -10.58 0.96 22.61
N LYS A 202 -9.42 0.43 22.98
CA LYS A 202 -8.64 -0.49 22.13
C LYS A 202 -9.46 -1.64 21.53
N TYR A 203 -10.44 -2.17 22.28
CA TYR A 203 -11.30 -3.24 21.79
C TYR A 203 -12.18 -2.84 20.61
N VAL A 204 -12.53 -1.56 20.44
CA VAL A 204 -13.28 -1.09 19.27
C VAL A 204 -12.39 -1.13 18.03
N ALA A 205 -11.14 -0.69 18.16
CA ALA A 205 -10.17 -0.75 17.06
C ALA A 205 -9.84 -2.21 16.69
N GLU A 206 -9.69 -3.10 17.69
CA GLU A 206 -9.48 -4.53 17.49
C GLU A 206 -10.70 -5.18 16.81
N LEU A 207 -11.93 -4.84 17.23
CA LEU A 207 -13.15 -5.36 16.63
C LEU A 207 -13.28 -4.98 15.14
N VAL A 208 -12.94 -3.74 14.79
CA VAL A 208 -12.89 -3.30 13.38
C VAL A 208 -11.90 -4.15 12.60
N SER A 209 -10.74 -4.44 13.17
CA SER A 209 -9.74 -5.29 12.58
C SER A 209 -10.22 -6.73 12.36
N ILE A 210 -10.88 -7.30 13.38
CA ILE A 210 -11.44 -8.66 13.31
C ILE A 210 -12.56 -8.72 12.27
N ALA A 211 -13.42 -7.68 12.19
CA ALA A 211 -14.44 -7.60 11.15
C ALA A 211 -13.83 -7.53 9.74
N PHE A 212 -12.72 -6.79 9.58
CA PHE A 212 -11.99 -6.77 8.31
C PHE A 212 -11.34 -8.11 7.98
N VAL A 213 -10.77 -8.80 8.96
CA VAL A 213 -10.25 -10.16 8.81
C VAL A 213 -11.37 -11.11 8.43
N GLY A 214 -12.54 -10.99 9.06
CA GLY A 214 -13.74 -11.76 8.72
C GLY A 214 -14.20 -11.51 7.28
N LEU A 215 -14.23 -10.25 6.84
CA LEU A 215 -14.52 -9.87 5.45
C LEU A 215 -13.47 -10.41 4.48
N ALA A 216 -12.19 -10.37 4.84
CA ALA A 216 -11.13 -10.92 4.01
C ALA A 216 -11.16 -12.46 3.96
N ILE A 217 -11.54 -13.14 5.04
CA ILE A 217 -11.78 -14.58 5.06
C ILE A 217 -13.01 -14.92 4.19
N PHE A 218 -14.06 -14.11 4.26
CA PHE A 218 -15.22 -14.26 3.40
C PHE A 218 -14.85 -14.01 1.93
N ALA A 219 -14.07 -12.96 1.65
CA ALA A 219 -13.52 -12.71 0.32
C ALA A 219 -12.58 -13.83 -0.14
N ALA A 220 -11.79 -14.41 0.77
CA ALA A 220 -11.00 -15.62 0.50
C ALA A 220 -11.88 -16.85 0.24
N GLY A 221 -13.10 -16.90 0.80
CA GLY A 221 -14.16 -17.86 0.44
C GLY A 221 -14.70 -17.61 -0.97
N ILE A 222 -14.74 -16.37 -1.43
CA ILE A 222 -14.99 -15.98 -2.82
C ILE A 222 -13.83 -16.44 -3.76
N MET A 223 -12.66 -16.81 -3.20
CA MET A 223 -11.63 -17.55 -3.92
C MET A 223 -12.07 -19.00 -4.21
N HIS A 224 -13.28 -19.12 -4.70
CA HIS A 224 -13.86 -20.40 -5.11
C HIS A 224 -12.98 -21.02 -6.21
N GLY A 225 -12.44 -22.22 -5.93
CA GLY A 225 -11.49 -22.89 -6.84
C GLY A 225 -10.02 -22.89 -6.37
N GLU A 226 -9.65 -22.05 -5.39
CA GLU A 226 -8.29 -22.06 -4.85
C GLU A 226 -8.05 -23.25 -3.92
N GLY A 227 -6.86 -23.83 -4.01
CA GLY A 227 -6.46 -24.96 -3.20
C GLY A 227 -6.40 -24.68 -1.69
N PRO A 228 -6.52 -25.72 -0.85
CA PRO A 228 -6.58 -25.56 0.61
C PRO A 228 -5.32 -24.91 1.19
N LEU A 229 -4.14 -25.14 0.60
CA LEU A 229 -2.89 -24.52 1.04
C LEU A 229 -2.93 -23.01 0.92
N LYS A 230 -3.45 -22.48 -0.19
CA LYS A 230 -3.54 -21.04 -0.43
C LYS A 230 -4.49 -20.38 0.54
N LYS A 231 -5.64 -21.00 0.79
CA LYS A 231 -6.60 -20.55 1.81
C LYS A 231 -5.98 -20.53 3.20
N ALA A 232 -5.24 -21.58 3.58
CA ALA A 232 -4.55 -21.67 4.85
C ALA A 232 -3.47 -20.56 4.99
N LEU A 233 -2.71 -20.28 3.94
CA LEU A 233 -1.72 -19.19 3.94
C LEU A 233 -2.35 -17.84 4.13
N VAL A 234 -3.46 -17.55 3.46
CA VAL A 234 -4.20 -16.29 3.65
C VAL A 234 -4.66 -16.14 5.10
N ILE A 235 -5.29 -17.19 5.66
CA ILE A 235 -5.75 -17.19 7.05
C ILE A 235 -4.58 -16.98 8.01
N LEU A 236 -3.46 -17.67 7.79
CA LEU A 236 -2.26 -17.51 8.62
C LEU A 236 -1.71 -16.07 8.57
N ILE A 237 -1.57 -15.48 7.39
CA ILE A 237 -1.05 -14.11 7.26
C ILE A 237 -1.99 -13.11 7.91
N LEU A 238 -3.31 -13.29 7.76
CA LEU A 238 -4.31 -12.46 8.43
C LEU A 238 -4.26 -12.61 9.96
N ALA A 239 -4.09 -13.83 10.46
CA ALA A 239 -3.91 -14.07 11.89
C ALA A 239 -2.64 -13.38 12.43
N ILE A 240 -1.54 -13.43 11.66
CA ILE A 240 -0.30 -12.71 11.99
C ILE A 240 -0.54 -11.19 11.98
N ALA A 241 -1.31 -10.66 11.02
CA ALA A 241 -1.63 -9.23 10.96
C ALA A 241 -2.44 -8.77 12.18
N VAL A 242 -3.35 -9.60 12.70
CA VAL A 242 -4.10 -9.32 13.95
C VAL A 242 -3.18 -9.44 15.16
N ALA A 243 -2.36 -10.48 15.24
CA ALA A 243 -1.39 -10.66 16.34
C ALA A 243 -0.38 -9.50 16.41
N PHE A 244 0.00 -8.95 15.26
CA PHE A 244 0.85 -7.75 15.19
C PHE A 244 0.25 -6.58 15.95
N GLN A 245 -1.05 -6.35 15.89
CA GLN A 245 -1.71 -5.24 16.60
C GLN A 245 -1.55 -5.32 18.11
N CYS A 246 -1.49 -6.55 18.66
CA CYS A 246 -1.30 -6.77 20.10
C CYS A 246 0.12 -6.45 20.58
N SER A 247 1.09 -6.39 19.66
CA SER A 247 2.51 -6.22 19.98
C SER A 247 3.12 -4.91 19.49
N VAL A 248 2.45 -4.21 18.59
CA VAL A 248 3.00 -3.04 17.88
C VAL A 248 3.41 -1.89 18.81
N GLU A 249 2.69 -1.66 19.90
CA GLU A 249 3.03 -0.62 20.89
C GLU A 249 4.40 -0.85 21.57
N LYS A 250 4.86 -2.11 21.59
CA LYS A 250 6.16 -2.50 22.14
C LYS A 250 7.28 -2.51 21.10
N MET A 251 6.93 -2.32 19.82
CA MET A 251 7.89 -2.32 18.72
C MET A 251 8.45 -0.92 18.50
N LYS A 252 9.70 -0.84 18.06
CA LYS A 252 10.24 0.40 17.52
C LYS A 252 9.45 0.82 16.29
N TYR A 253 9.26 2.13 16.10
CA TYR A 253 8.43 2.72 15.06
C TYR A 253 8.72 2.16 13.65
N HIS A 254 10.00 2.11 13.28
CA HIS A 254 10.40 1.63 11.97
C HIS A 254 10.25 0.12 11.80
N ARG A 255 10.50 -0.66 12.84
CA ARG A 255 10.25 -2.11 12.81
C ARG A 255 8.76 -2.42 12.60
N ALA A 256 7.90 -1.68 13.28
CA ALA A 256 6.45 -1.78 13.09
C ALA A 256 6.04 -1.45 11.64
N THR A 257 6.59 -0.37 11.08
CA THR A 257 6.33 0.03 9.70
C THR A 257 6.83 -1.02 8.70
N CYS A 258 8.06 -1.51 8.88
CA CYS A 258 8.66 -2.55 8.05
C CYS A 258 7.79 -3.81 8.02
N PHE A 259 7.43 -4.31 9.19
CA PHE A 259 6.63 -5.52 9.33
C PHE A 259 5.24 -5.36 8.68
N ASN A 260 4.59 -4.22 8.88
CA ASN A 260 3.30 -3.92 8.26
C ASN A 260 3.38 -3.88 6.72
N CYS A 261 4.45 -3.29 6.15
CA CYS A 261 4.69 -3.31 4.71
C CYS A 261 4.88 -4.75 4.19
N GLN A 262 5.65 -5.57 4.90
CA GLN A 262 5.85 -6.98 4.54
C GLN A 262 4.55 -7.79 4.57
N LEU A 263 3.70 -7.60 5.58
CA LEU A 263 2.38 -8.23 5.66
C LEU A 263 1.50 -7.85 4.46
N CYS A 264 1.49 -6.57 4.09
CA CYS A 264 0.73 -6.08 2.94
C CYS A 264 1.22 -6.74 1.63
N VAL A 265 2.54 -6.75 1.42
CA VAL A 265 3.16 -7.41 0.25
C VAL A 265 2.78 -8.88 0.20
N LEU A 266 2.88 -9.61 1.31
CA LEU A 266 2.51 -11.03 1.38
C LEU A 266 1.05 -11.26 1.04
N LEU A 267 0.12 -10.50 1.62
CA LEU A 267 -1.32 -10.63 1.37
C LEU A 267 -1.67 -10.38 -0.10
N LEU A 268 -1.06 -9.37 -0.71
CA LEU A 268 -1.29 -9.10 -2.13
C LEU A 268 -0.74 -10.21 -3.03
N HIS A 269 0.47 -10.73 -2.71
CA HIS A 269 1.13 -11.75 -3.54
C HIS A 269 0.53 -13.15 -3.41
N VAL A 270 -0.07 -13.49 -2.29
CA VAL A 270 -0.64 -14.85 -2.11
C VAL A 270 -1.60 -15.22 -3.23
N ARG A 271 -2.34 -14.25 -3.77
CA ARG A 271 -3.26 -14.48 -4.89
C ARG A 271 -2.56 -14.72 -6.23
N PHE A 272 -1.40 -14.09 -6.44
CA PHE A 272 -0.64 -14.07 -7.69
C PHE A 272 0.73 -14.72 -7.58
N PHE A 273 0.97 -15.50 -6.51
CA PHE A 273 2.31 -15.92 -6.09
C PHE A 273 3.12 -16.60 -7.20
N ALA A 274 2.49 -17.49 -7.99
CA ALA A 274 3.18 -18.20 -9.05
C ALA A 274 3.89 -17.29 -10.07
N MET A 275 3.33 -16.10 -10.31
CA MET A 275 3.83 -15.16 -11.31
C MET A 275 4.68 -14.05 -10.71
N THR A 276 4.50 -13.77 -9.44
CA THR A 276 5.03 -12.59 -8.77
C THR A 276 6.04 -12.91 -7.69
N TRP A 277 6.32 -14.20 -7.43
CA TRP A 277 7.22 -14.63 -6.36
C TRP A 277 8.62 -13.99 -6.41
N PRO A 278 9.27 -13.76 -7.57
CA PRO A 278 10.59 -13.11 -7.57
C PRO A 278 10.51 -11.69 -7.03
N TYR A 279 9.46 -10.95 -7.41
CA TYR A 279 9.21 -9.62 -6.88
C TYR A 279 8.84 -9.65 -5.40
N ALA A 280 8.03 -10.64 -4.97
CA ALA A 280 7.70 -10.83 -3.56
C ALA A 280 8.95 -11.04 -2.71
N ILE A 281 9.82 -11.96 -3.11
CA ILE A 281 11.09 -12.22 -2.42
C ILE A 281 11.99 -10.98 -2.41
N ALA A 282 12.17 -10.34 -3.58
CA ALA A 282 12.94 -9.11 -3.67
C ALA A 282 12.40 -8.01 -2.74
N SER A 283 11.08 -7.82 -2.69
CA SER A 283 10.42 -6.85 -1.80
C SER A 283 10.61 -7.20 -0.32
N LEU A 284 10.45 -8.46 0.05
CA LEU A 284 10.61 -8.94 1.44
C LEU A 284 12.05 -8.81 1.94
N ILE A 285 13.03 -8.83 1.05
CA ILE A 285 14.44 -8.59 1.37
C ILE A 285 14.74 -7.08 1.34
N ALA A 286 14.31 -6.37 0.30
CA ALA A 286 14.65 -4.97 0.09
C ALA A 286 14.02 -4.06 1.17
N ILE A 287 12.79 -4.34 1.60
CA ILE A 287 12.12 -3.53 2.64
C ILE A 287 12.95 -3.49 3.94
N PRO A 288 13.34 -4.62 4.56
CA PRO A 288 14.19 -4.58 5.76
C PRO A 288 15.55 -3.94 5.51
N LEU A 289 16.19 -4.21 4.36
CA LEU A 289 17.50 -3.60 4.03
C LEU A 289 17.40 -2.08 3.92
N LEU A 290 16.33 -1.55 3.35
CA LEU A 290 16.09 -0.11 3.30
C LEU A 290 15.90 0.50 4.69
N PHE A 291 15.23 -0.21 5.62
CA PHE A 291 15.13 0.25 7.00
C PHE A 291 16.50 0.27 7.70
N LEU A 292 17.35 -0.71 7.47
CA LEU A 292 18.74 -0.71 7.98
C LEU A 292 19.56 0.44 7.36
N TRP A 293 19.36 0.71 6.07
CA TRP A 293 20.04 1.81 5.39
C TRP A 293 19.64 3.19 5.95
N TYR A 294 18.36 3.40 6.28
CA TYR A 294 17.89 4.66 6.86
C TYR A 294 18.31 4.87 8.31
N ASN A 295 19.10 3.94 8.85
CA ASN A 295 19.76 4.05 10.16
C ASN A 295 18.79 4.32 11.32
N ASP A 296 17.81 3.44 11.45
CA ASP A 296 16.74 3.53 12.44
C ASP A 296 17.18 3.25 13.89
N GLU A 297 18.50 3.12 14.12
CA GLU A 297 19.06 2.84 15.44
C GLU A 297 19.02 4.03 16.39
N LYS A 298 18.64 5.20 15.91
CA LYS A 298 18.59 6.45 16.70
C LYS A 298 17.27 6.68 17.45
N GLU A 299 16.38 5.70 17.46
CA GLU A 299 15.14 5.73 18.24
C GLU A 299 15.32 5.23 19.67
#